data_86fe358701e8bb8e97741bb87c7cf7ba
#
_entry.id   86fe358701e8bb8e97741bb87c7cf7ba
#
_cell.length_a   1.000
_cell.length_b   1.000
_cell.length_c   1.000
_cell.angle_alpha   90.00
_cell.angle_beta   90.00
_cell.angle_gamma   90.00
#
_symmetry.space_group_name_H-M   'P 1'
#
loop_
_entity.id
_entity.type
_entity.pdbx_description
1 polymer ?
#
loop_
_entity_poly.entity_id
_entity_poly.type
_entity_poly.pdbx_seq_one_letter_code
_entity_poly.pdbx_strand_id
1 'polypeptide(L)' 'MIVGLDEMKGYLRVDFDEDDALIENFIETGQNLCADVARLSVDELGKIPSFKIAVMYAVAYLYEHREDADHHQWIGYN' A
#
# COMPACT_ATOMS: atom_id res chain seq x y z
N MET A 1 6.88 5.98 -8.41
CA MET A 1 6.34 4.91 -7.52
C MET A 1 6.71 3.54 -8.07
N ILE A 2 6.96 2.60 -7.17
CA ILE A 2 7.29 1.22 -7.55
C ILE A 2 6.10 0.55 -8.22
N VAL A 3 4.89 0.85 -7.73
CA VAL A 3 3.64 0.33 -8.27
C VAL A 3 2.78 1.50 -8.69
N GLY A 4 2.23 1.45 -9.91
CA GLY A 4 1.33 2.49 -10.39
C GLY A 4 -0.08 2.34 -9.82
N LEU A 5 -0.84 3.44 -9.81
CA LEU A 5 -2.22 3.42 -9.31
C LEU A 5 -3.09 2.43 -10.08
N ASP A 6 -3.05 2.49 -11.42
CA ASP A 6 -3.88 1.61 -12.24
C ASP A 6 -3.53 0.15 -12.04
N GLU A 7 -2.24 -0.13 -11.92
CA GLU A 7 -1.75 -1.48 -11.66
C GLU A 7 -2.27 -1.99 -10.32
N MET A 8 -2.21 -1.15 -9.29
CA MET A 8 -2.67 -1.52 -7.96
C MET A 8 -4.19 -1.69 -7.93
N LYS A 9 -4.92 -0.82 -8.62
CA LYS A 9 -6.37 -0.95 -8.72
C LYS A 9 -6.77 -2.27 -9.40
N GLY A 10 -6.04 -2.65 -10.43
CA GLY A 10 -6.27 -3.93 -11.09
C GLY A 10 -6.05 -5.12 -10.16
N TYR A 11 -5.00 -5.06 -9.37
CA TYR A 11 -4.70 -6.10 -8.38
C TYR A 11 -5.79 -6.20 -7.30
N LEU A 12 -6.29 -5.05 -6.85
CA LEU A 12 -7.34 -4.97 -5.83
C LEU A 12 -8.73 -5.22 -6.40
N ARG A 13 -8.87 -5.23 -7.74
CA ARG A 13 -10.14 -5.34 -8.45
C ARG A 13 -11.07 -4.16 -8.13
N VAL A 14 -10.49 -2.97 -8.07
CA VAL A 14 -11.21 -1.72 -7.86
C VAL A 14 -11.37 -1.04 -9.20
N ASP A 15 -12.61 -0.80 -9.61
CA ASP A 15 -12.90 -0.18 -10.91
C ASP A 15 -13.57 1.19 -10.79
N PHE A 16 -13.66 1.72 -9.58
CA PHE A 16 -14.19 3.06 -9.31
C PHE A 16 -13.04 3.98 -8.86
N ASP A 17 -13.30 5.29 -8.81
CA ASP A 17 -12.26 6.28 -8.57
C ASP A 17 -12.29 6.92 -7.18
N GLU A 18 -13.29 6.60 -6.38
CA GLU A 18 -13.49 7.22 -5.07
C GLU A 18 -12.32 6.98 -4.11
N ASP A 19 -11.64 5.84 -4.26
CA ASP A 19 -10.54 5.48 -3.38
C ASP A 19 -9.16 5.76 -3.98
N ASP A 20 -9.07 6.44 -5.11
CA ASP A 20 -7.79 6.65 -5.80
C ASP A 20 -6.76 7.32 -4.89
N ALA A 21 -7.13 8.42 -4.22
CA ALA A 21 -6.19 9.12 -3.34
C ALA A 21 -5.77 8.25 -2.16
N LEU A 22 -6.69 7.47 -1.63
CA LEU A 22 -6.40 6.56 -0.52
C LEU A 22 -5.42 5.47 -0.96
N ILE A 23 -5.66 4.89 -2.14
CA ILE A 23 -4.78 3.84 -2.69
C ILE A 23 -3.39 4.41 -2.96
N GLU A 24 -3.30 5.62 -3.51
CA GLU A 24 -2.00 6.27 -3.73
C GLU A 24 -1.24 6.48 -2.43
N ASN A 25 -1.93 6.89 -1.37
CA ASN A 25 -1.32 7.02 -0.05
C ASN A 25 -0.82 5.67 0.48
N PHE A 26 -1.57 4.62 0.26
CA PHE A 26 -1.16 3.28 0.68
C PHE A 26 0.04 2.78 -0.12
N ILE A 27 0.11 3.12 -1.42
CA ILE A 27 1.29 2.77 -2.24
C ILE A 27 2.53 3.45 -1.66
N GLU A 28 2.43 4.73 -1.37
CA GLU A 28 3.55 5.49 -0.81
C GLU A 28 3.96 4.92 0.55
N THR A 29 2.99 4.67 1.41
CA THR A 29 3.24 4.09 2.74
C THR A 29 3.86 2.70 2.61
N GLY A 30 3.31 1.86 1.74
CA GLY A 30 3.79 0.49 1.56
C GLY A 30 5.22 0.44 1.04
N GLN A 31 5.54 1.26 0.04
CA GLN A 31 6.90 1.26 -0.50
C GLN A 31 7.91 1.80 0.50
N ASN A 32 7.56 2.84 1.25
CA ASN A 32 8.45 3.37 2.28
C ASN A 32 8.67 2.37 3.40
N LEU A 33 7.62 1.66 3.80
CA LEU A 33 7.73 0.64 4.84
C LEU A 33 8.64 -0.50 4.38
N CYS A 34 8.48 -0.97 3.15
CA CYS A 34 9.32 -2.02 2.60
C CYS A 34 10.79 -1.57 2.49
N ALA A 35 11.00 -0.32 2.08
CA ALA A 35 12.34 0.24 1.99
C ALA A 35 13.01 0.30 3.36
N ASP A 36 12.27 0.73 4.37
CA ASP A 36 12.79 0.80 5.74
C ASP A 36 13.18 -0.58 6.27
N VAL A 37 12.32 -1.56 6.07
CA VAL A 37 12.58 -2.92 6.54
C VAL A 37 13.79 -3.51 5.82
N ALA A 38 13.90 -3.28 4.52
CA ALA A 38 15.01 -3.79 3.71
C ALA A 38 16.29 -2.98 3.89
N ARG A 39 16.21 -1.80 4.51
CA ARG A 39 17.31 -0.84 4.64
C ARG A 39 17.87 -0.42 3.29
N LEU A 40 16.96 -0.18 2.36
CA LEU A 40 17.28 0.30 1.01
C LEU A 40 16.52 1.59 0.76
N SER A 41 17.00 2.37 -0.21
CA SER A 41 16.22 3.49 -0.70
C SER A 41 15.06 2.97 -1.56
N VAL A 42 14.04 3.80 -1.76
CA VAL A 42 12.93 3.42 -2.65
C VAL A 42 13.44 3.16 -4.06
N ASP A 43 14.43 3.93 -4.53
CA ASP A 43 15.03 3.72 -5.85
C ASP A 43 15.69 2.35 -5.96
N GLU A 44 16.45 1.96 -4.93
CA GLU A 44 17.10 0.66 -4.90
C GLU A 44 16.07 -0.47 -4.84
N LEU A 45 15.03 -0.29 -4.04
CA LEU A 45 13.95 -1.25 -3.89
C LEU A 45 13.27 -1.50 -5.24
N GLY A 46 13.05 -0.44 -6.00
CA GLY A 46 12.38 -0.52 -7.29
C GLY A 46 13.13 -1.33 -8.33
N LYS A 47 14.42 -1.58 -8.12
CA LYS A 47 15.24 -2.37 -9.05
C LYS A 47 15.13 -3.87 -8.80
N ILE A 48 14.48 -4.27 -7.73
CA ILE A 48 14.37 -5.68 -7.34
C ILE A 48 12.92 -6.13 -7.55
N PRO A 49 12.64 -6.94 -8.58
CA PRO A 49 11.26 -7.28 -8.95
C PRO A 49 10.44 -7.91 -7.84
N SER A 50 11.06 -8.71 -6.98
CA SER A 50 10.34 -9.36 -5.88
C SER A 50 9.79 -8.37 -4.87
N PHE A 51 10.40 -7.19 -4.73
CA PHE A 51 9.90 -6.17 -3.81
C PHE A 51 8.65 -5.49 -4.33
N LYS A 52 8.46 -5.45 -5.64
CA LYS A 52 7.22 -4.91 -6.20
C LYS A 52 6.03 -5.71 -5.68
N ILE A 53 6.14 -7.03 -5.66
CA ILE A 53 5.09 -7.91 -5.15
C ILE A 53 4.89 -7.66 -3.65
N ALA A 54 5.97 -7.49 -2.90
CA ALA A 54 5.89 -7.19 -1.47
C ALA A 54 5.15 -5.88 -1.21
N VAL A 55 5.44 -4.85 -2.01
CA VAL A 55 4.74 -3.56 -1.90
C VAL A 55 3.26 -3.72 -2.21
N MET A 56 2.94 -4.45 -3.28
CA MET A 56 1.53 -4.68 -3.65
C MET A 56 0.79 -5.43 -2.55
N TYR A 57 1.44 -6.40 -1.94
CA TYR A 57 0.86 -7.15 -0.82
C TYR A 57 0.60 -6.23 0.37
N ALA A 58 1.55 -5.37 0.69
CA ALA A 58 1.40 -4.41 1.79
C ALA A 58 0.24 -3.45 1.53
N VAL A 59 0.12 -2.95 0.31
CA VAL A 59 -0.99 -2.06 -0.07
C VAL A 59 -2.32 -2.77 0.05
N ALA A 60 -2.39 -4.00 -0.44
CA ALA A 60 -3.63 -4.79 -0.35
C ALA A 60 -4.03 -5.00 1.10
N TYR A 61 -3.08 -5.31 1.96
CA TYR A 61 -3.35 -5.46 3.38
C TYR A 61 -3.91 -4.17 3.98
N LEU A 62 -3.27 -3.04 3.71
CA LEU A 62 -3.74 -1.75 4.22
C LEU A 62 -5.14 -1.41 3.70
N TYR A 63 -5.37 -1.69 2.43
CA TYR A 63 -6.66 -1.38 1.82
C TYR A 63 -7.78 -2.23 2.40
N GLU A 64 -7.53 -3.52 2.56
CA GLU A 64 -8.53 -4.45 3.10
C GLU A 64 -8.84 -4.19 4.57
N HIS A 65 -7.88 -3.66 5.32
CA HIS A 65 -8.02 -3.44 6.75
C HIS A 65 -8.27 -1.97 7.12
N ARG A 66 -8.57 -1.11 6.15
CA ARG A 66 -8.78 0.30 6.42
C ARG A 66 -9.95 0.56 7.36
N GLU A 67 -11.01 -0.21 7.21
CA GLU A 67 -12.18 -0.08 8.08
C GLU A 67 -11.90 -0.65 9.47
N ASP A 68 -11.18 -1.74 9.52
CA ASP A 68 -10.78 -2.33 10.80
C ASP A 68 -9.89 -1.37 11.57
N ALA A 69 -8.97 -0.70 10.89
CA ALA A 69 -8.09 0.28 11.51
C ALA A 69 -8.88 1.45 12.09
N ASP A 70 -9.84 1.98 11.32
CA ASP A 70 -10.70 3.07 11.77
C ASP A 70 -11.55 2.63 12.94
N HIS A 71 -12.16 1.46 12.84
CA HIS A 71 -13.00 0.89 13.88
C HIS A 71 -12.19 0.62 15.14
N HIS A 72 -11.02 0.07 14.99
CA HIS A 72 -10.13 -0.24 16.10
C HIS A 72 -9.68 1.02 16.82
N GLN A 73 -9.35 2.05 16.06
CA GLN A 73 -8.96 3.33 16.60
C GLN A 73 -10.09 3.94 17.43
N TRP A 74 -11.32 3.84 16.92
CA TRP A 74 -12.50 4.33 17.60
C TRP A 74 -12.72 3.58 18.92
N ILE A 75 -12.59 2.27 18.91
CA ILE A 75 -12.75 1.43 20.10
C ILE A 75 -11.65 1.71 21.11
N GLY A 76 -10.46 2.04 20.63
CA GLY A 76 -9.30 2.30 21.48
C GLY A 76 -9.49 3.43 22.48
N TYR A 77 -10.47 4.28 22.25
CA TYR A 77 -10.78 5.38 23.14
C TYR A 77 -11.75 5.01 24.26
N ASN A 78 -12.31 3.86 24.17
CA ASN A 78 -13.21 3.37 25.21
C ASN A 78 -12.44 2.59 26.26
#